data_1ba8a3089d54d61a1e1ae2894138c59b
#
_entry.id   1ba8a3089d54d61a1e1ae2894138c59b
#
_cell.length_a   1.000
_cell.length_b   1.000
_cell.length_c   1.000
_cell.angle_alpha   90.00
_cell.angle_beta   90.00
_cell.angle_gamma   90.00
#
_symmetry.space_group_name_H-M   'P 1'
#
loop_
_entity.id
_entity.type
_entity.pdbx_description
1 polymer ?
#
loop_
_entity_poly.entity_id
_entity_poly.type
_entity_poly.pdbx_seq_one_letter_code
_entity_poly.pdbx_strand_id
1 'polypeptide(L)'
;MMNICGDNRLEIIQKAKEDLIKSTNIESRPEEIAVLDNILFRAWQMGWLDKYEPDYKARMKKEYWQLKDRYTKLHNMCIKYEAGTLDFTPTCSLELLKEQKGAMGNYLRCLEVRAEIEGVKL
;
A
#
# COMPACT_ATOMS: atom_id res chain seq x y z
N MET A 1 9.98 -19.71 -6.73
CA MET A 1 9.85 -18.99 -7.08
C MET A 1 9.90 -18.11 -6.97
N MET A 2 10.00 -18.11 -7.03
CA MET A 2 10.21 -17.14 -7.18
C MET A 2 9.76 -16.14 -6.69
N ASN A 3 10.53 -15.81 -5.85
CA ASN A 3 10.07 -14.58 -5.55
C ASN A 3 9.61 -13.86 -6.73
N ILE A 4 8.39 -13.84 -6.85
CA ILE A 4 7.81 -13.24 -7.96
C ILE A 4 8.14 -11.77 -7.96
N CYS A 5 8.93 -11.37 -8.91
CA CYS A 5 9.16 -9.96 -9.19
C CYS A 5 9.87 -9.19 -8.09
N GLY A 6 10.61 -9.83 -7.24
CA GLY A 6 11.34 -9.14 -6.20
C GLY A 6 10.47 -8.44 -5.15
N ASP A 7 9.19 -8.73 -5.11
CA ASP A 7 8.30 -8.19 -4.08
C ASP A 7 8.51 -8.97 -2.79
N ASN A 8 9.03 -8.31 -1.77
CA ASN A 8 9.31 -8.95 -0.48
C ASN A 8 8.22 -8.70 0.56
N ARG A 9 7.08 -8.18 0.15
CA ARG A 9 5.95 -7.91 1.03
C ARG A 9 5.51 -9.17 1.78
N LEU A 10 5.39 -10.29 1.08
CA LEU A 10 4.99 -11.55 1.67
C LEU A 10 6.04 -12.08 2.64
N GLU A 11 7.33 -11.89 2.33
CA GLU A 11 8.42 -12.29 3.22
C GLU A 11 8.39 -11.50 4.52
N ILE A 12 8.16 -10.20 4.44
CA ILE A 12 8.09 -9.34 5.62
C ILE A 12 6.92 -9.75 6.51
N ILE A 13 5.76 -9.95 5.93
CA ILE A 13 4.57 -10.38 6.66
C ILE A 13 4.81 -11.75 7.27
N GLN A 14 5.46 -12.65 6.57
CA GLN A 14 5.76 -13.98 7.07
C GLN A 14 6.71 -13.94 8.27
N LYS A 15 7.75 -13.11 8.22
CA LYS A 15 8.67 -12.91 9.34
C LYS A 15 7.96 -12.38 10.57
N ALA A 16 7.11 -11.37 10.38
CA ALA A 16 6.33 -10.80 11.48
C ALA A 16 5.38 -11.83 12.08
N LYS A 17 4.75 -12.64 11.24
CA LYS A 17 3.85 -13.70 11.67
C LYS A 17 4.58 -14.75 12.50
N GLU A 18 5.76 -15.19 12.05
CA GLU A 18 6.57 -16.16 12.77
C GLU A 18 6.99 -15.63 14.13
N ASP A 19 7.42 -14.39 14.22
CA ASP A 19 7.79 -13.75 15.48
C ASP A 19 6.60 -13.70 16.44
N LEU A 20 5.42 -13.33 15.94
CA LEU A 20 4.21 -13.27 16.76
C LEU A 20 3.81 -14.62 17.30
N ILE A 21 3.85 -15.65 16.46
CA ILE A 21 3.51 -17.02 16.85
C ILE A 21 4.48 -17.51 17.93
N LYS A 22 5.77 -17.26 17.77
CA LYS A 22 6.77 -17.63 18.77
C LYS A 22 6.56 -16.91 20.09
N SER A 23 6.26 -15.62 20.04
CA SER A 23 6.11 -14.79 21.25
C SER A 23 4.88 -15.16 22.06
N THR A 24 3.81 -15.55 21.39
CA THR A 24 2.51 -15.77 22.03
C THR A 24 2.17 -17.22 22.29
N ASN A 25 2.99 -18.14 21.76
CA ASN A 25 2.75 -19.57 21.91
C ASN A 25 1.40 -20.02 21.37
N ILE A 26 0.89 -19.33 20.38
CA ILE A 26 -0.41 -19.65 19.77
C ILE A 26 -0.24 -20.88 18.88
N GLU A 27 -1.13 -21.86 19.05
CA GLU A 27 -1.20 -22.98 18.14
C GLU A 27 -1.75 -22.55 16.79
N SER A 28 -1.15 -23.09 15.72
CA SER A 28 -1.51 -22.67 14.37
C SER A 28 -2.86 -23.24 13.96
N ARG A 29 -3.90 -22.44 14.03
CA ARG A 29 -5.21 -22.80 13.47
C ARG A 29 -5.39 -22.01 12.16
N PRO A 30 -5.88 -22.67 11.09
CA PRO A 30 -6.02 -22.00 9.80
C PRO A 30 -6.84 -20.70 9.84
N GLU A 31 -7.90 -20.67 10.63
CA GLU A 31 -8.75 -19.47 10.73
C GLU A 31 -8.03 -18.32 11.41
N GLU A 32 -7.28 -18.61 12.46
CA GLU A 32 -6.51 -17.62 13.21
C GLU A 32 -5.37 -17.07 12.36
N ILE A 33 -4.72 -17.94 11.58
CA ILE A 33 -3.65 -17.54 10.67
C ILE A 33 -4.18 -16.60 9.58
N ALA A 34 -5.35 -16.89 9.05
CA ALA A 34 -5.96 -16.03 8.03
C ALA A 34 -6.25 -14.61 8.57
N VAL A 35 -6.78 -14.52 9.78
CA VAL A 35 -7.03 -13.24 10.44
C VAL A 35 -5.71 -12.50 10.69
N LEU A 36 -4.69 -13.22 11.15
CA LEU A 36 -3.38 -12.65 11.41
C LEU A 36 -2.75 -12.11 10.12
N ASP A 37 -2.87 -12.81 9.01
CA ASP A 37 -2.37 -12.35 7.72
C ASP A 37 -3.01 -11.02 7.32
N ASN A 38 -4.30 -10.87 7.50
CA ASN A 38 -5.01 -9.62 7.19
C ASN A 38 -4.54 -8.47 8.06
N ILE A 39 -4.36 -8.71 9.35
CA ILE A 39 -3.88 -7.69 10.30
C ILE A 39 -2.45 -7.28 9.93
N LEU A 40 -1.59 -8.23 9.63
CA LEU A 40 -0.19 -7.96 9.28
C LEU A 40 -0.06 -7.26 7.94
N PHE A 41 -0.92 -7.56 6.98
CA PHE A 41 -0.94 -6.85 5.71
C PHE A 41 -1.25 -5.36 5.93
N ARG A 42 -2.24 -5.07 6.76
CA ARG A 42 -2.56 -3.69 7.12
C ARG A 42 -1.42 -3.02 7.88
N ALA A 43 -0.81 -3.74 8.82
CA ALA A 43 0.33 -3.22 9.57
C ALA A 43 1.50 -2.88 8.63
N TRP A 44 1.74 -3.72 7.63
CA TRP A 44 2.75 -3.45 6.62
C TRP A 44 2.42 -2.18 5.84
N GLN A 45 1.17 -2.02 5.40
CA GLN A 45 0.75 -0.82 4.67
C GLN A 45 0.91 0.46 5.49
N MET A 46 0.75 0.37 6.81
CA MET A 46 0.87 1.52 7.71
C MET A 46 2.30 1.76 8.18
N GLY A 47 3.26 0.95 7.76
CA GLY A 47 4.65 1.10 8.13
C GLY A 47 5.03 0.50 9.48
N TRP A 48 4.13 -0.22 10.13
CA TRP A 48 4.39 -0.81 11.44
C TRP A 48 5.38 -1.96 11.40
N LEU A 49 5.64 -2.52 10.22
CA LEU A 49 6.57 -3.62 10.03
C LEU A 49 7.92 -3.17 9.45
N ASP A 50 8.24 -1.89 9.53
CA ASP A 50 9.46 -1.33 8.95
C ASP A 50 10.73 -1.96 9.54
N LYS A 51 10.68 -2.42 10.77
CA LYS A 51 11.83 -3.10 11.39
C LYS A 51 12.23 -4.38 10.65
N TYR A 52 11.32 -4.98 9.88
CA TYR A 52 11.60 -6.18 9.08
C TYR A 52 12.06 -5.84 7.66
N GLU A 53 12.00 -4.57 7.29
CA GLU A 53 12.39 -4.12 5.97
C GLU A 53 13.02 -2.73 6.05
N PRO A 54 14.30 -2.66 6.49
CA PRO A 54 14.95 -1.35 6.69
C PRO A 54 15.45 -0.70 5.40
N ASP A 55 15.34 -1.35 4.26
CA ASP A 55 15.84 -0.88 2.98
C ASP A 55 15.01 0.30 2.46
N TYR A 56 15.68 1.31 1.87
CA TYR A 56 14.98 2.42 1.23
C TYR A 56 14.09 1.97 0.07
N LYS A 57 14.45 0.89 -0.60
CA LYS A 57 13.64 0.30 -1.67
C LYS A 57 12.30 -0.19 -1.14
N ALA A 58 12.31 -0.78 0.04
CA ALA A 58 11.09 -1.22 0.69
C ALA A 58 10.20 -0.04 1.05
N ARG A 59 10.79 1.04 1.55
CA ARG A 59 10.05 2.27 1.85
C ARG A 59 9.44 2.87 0.58
N MET A 60 10.16 2.82 -0.53
CA MET A 60 9.66 3.28 -1.82
C MET A 60 8.42 2.48 -2.26
N LYS A 61 8.44 1.16 -2.08
CA LYS A 61 7.28 0.32 -2.38
C LYS A 61 6.07 0.70 -1.55
N LYS A 62 6.26 0.90 -0.24
CA LYS A 62 5.17 1.31 0.65
C LYS A 62 4.62 2.67 0.25
N GLU A 63 5.49 3.62 -0.01
CA GLU A 63 5.10 4.95 -0.42
C GLU A 63 4.28 4.89 -1.72
N TYR A 64 4.74 4.10 -2.67
CA TYR A 64 4.04 3.93 -3.95
C TYR A 64 2.62 3.38 -3.73
N TRP A 65 2.49 2.31 -2.98
CA TRP A 65 1.19 1.67 -2.80
C TRP A 65 0.22 2.49 -1.95
N GLN A 66 0.73 3.23 -0.97
CA GLN A 66 -0.09 4.16 -0.20
C GLN A 66 -0.59 5.29 -1.09
N LEU A 67 0.28 5.85 -1.90
CA LEU A 67 -0.07 6.92 -2.82
C LEU A 67 -1.04 6.42 -3.89
N LYS A 68 -0.81 5.23 -4.42
CA LYS A 68 -1.68 4.59 -5.41
C LYS A 68 -3.11 4.43 -4.88
N ASP A 69 -3.23 3.99 -3.63
CA ASP A 69 -4.53 3.83 -2.99
C ASP A 69 -5.25 5.18 -2.87
N ARG A 70 -4.55 6.20 -2.40
CA ARG A 70 -5.12 7.56 -2.28
C ARG A 70 -5.50 8.12 -3.64
N TYR A 71 -4.65 7.93 -4.63
CA TYR A 71 -4.92 8.38 -6.00
C TYR A 71 -6.18 7.73 -6.55
N THR A 72 -6.32 6.43 -6.39
CA THR A 72 -7.47 5.68 -6.90
C THR A 72 -8.76 6.16 -6.24
N LYS A 73 -8.74 6.38 -4.92
CA LYS A 73 -9.90 6.89 -4.19
C LYS A 73 -10.29 8.28 -4.66
N LEU A 74 -9.32 9.15 -4.83
CA LEU A 74 -9.57 10.52 -5.31
C LEU A 74 -10.07 10.52 -6.75
N HIS A 75 -9.50 9.67 -7.60
CA HIS A 75 -9.93 9.52 -8.98
C HIS A 75 -11.40 9.10 -9.05
N ASN A 76 -11.77 8.08 -8.28
CA ASN A 76 -13.15 7.59 -8.24
C ASN A 76 -14.12 8.66 -7.73
N MET A 77 -13.71 9.41 -6.71
CA MET A 77 -14.51 10.51 -6.19
C MET A 77 -14.72 11.60 -7.25
N CYS A 78 -13.69 11.96 -7.98
CA CYS A 78 -13.79 12.96 -9.06
C CYS A 78 -14.72 12.49 -10.16
N ILE A 79 -14.67 11.22 -10.54
CA ILE A 79 -15.55 10.65 -11.55
C ILE A 79 -17.01 10.73 -11.10
N LYS A 80 -17.27 10.33 -9.87
CA LYS A 80 -18.63 10.42 -9.31
C LYS A 80 -19.13 11.85 -9.22
N TYR A 81 -18.25 12.75 -8.85
CA TYR A 81 -18.58 14.18 -8.79
C TYR A 81 -19.01 14.70 -10.16
N GLU A 82 -18.22 14.42 -11.20
CA GLU A 82 -18.53 14.83 -12.55
C GLU A 82 -19.81 14.19 -13.08
N ALA A 83 -20.06 12.93 -12.71
CA ALA A 83 -21.26 12.21 -13.12
C ALA A 83 -22.51 12.62 -12.34
N GLY A 84 -22.34 13.36 -11.25
CA GLY A 84 -23.46 13.74 -10.40
C GLY A 84 -23.99 12.63 -9.50
N THR A 85 -23.18 11.58 -9.30
CA THR A 85 -23.56 10.42 -8.49
C THR A 85 -22.90 10.38 -7.11
N LEU A 86 -22.10 11.39 -6.78
CA LEU A 86 -21.47 11.49 -5.48
C LEU A 86 -22.54 11.77 -4.41
N ASP A 87 -22.51 11.00 -3.33
CA ASP A 87 -23.55 11.05 -2.31
C ASP A 87 -23.27 12.07 -1.20
N PHE A 88 -22.23 12.89 -1.33
CA PHE A 88 -21.92 13.99 -0.42
C PHE A 88 -21.35 15.16 -1.22
N THR A 89 -21.28 16.33 -0.59
CA THR A 89 -20.69 17.52 -1.22
C THR A 89 -19.30 17.76 -0.62
N PRO A 90 -18.23 17.65 -1.43
CA PRO A 90 -16.88 17.94 -0.94
C PRO A 90 -16.76 19.40 -0.54
N THR A 91 -15.92 19.68 0.44
CA THR A 91 -15.64 21.05 0.89
C THR A 91 -14.69 21.79 -0.06
N CYS A 92 -13.96 21.03 -0.90
CA CYS A 92 -13.06 21.60 -1.88
C CYS A 92 -13.71 21.63 -3.26
N SER A 93 -13.26 22.54 -4.12
CA SER A 93 -13.74 22.60 -5.49
C SER A 93 -13.27 21.40 -6.30
N LEU A 94 -14.01 21.05 -7.33
CA LEU A 94 -13.63 19.98 -8.25
C LEU A 94 -12.30 20.28 -8.93
N GLU A 95 -12.06 21.55 -9.28
CA GLU A 95 -10.80 21.95 -9.90
C GLU A 95 -9.60 21.67 -9.00
N LEU A 96 -9.71 21.98 -7.71
CA LEU A 96 -8.64 21.71 -6.75
C LEU A 96 -8.40 20.21 -6.60
N LEU A 97 -9.47 19.43 -6.54
CA LEU A 97 -9.36 17.98 -6.41
C LEU A 97 -8.72 17.36 -7.65
N LYS A 98 -9.02 17.86 -8.84
CA LYS A 98 -8.38 17.42 -10.07
C LYS A 98 -6.91 17.81 -10.11
N GLU A 99 -6.57 18.99 -9.63
CA GLU A 99 -5.19 19.44 -9.53
C GLU A 99 -4.39 18.53 -8.59
N GLN A 100 -4.95 18.22 -7.44
CA GLN A 100 -4.33 17.28 -6.50
C GLN A 100 -4.14 15.91 -7.14
N LYS A 101 -5.15 15.40 -7.83
CA LYS A 101 -5.08 14.13 -8.53
C LYS A 101 -3.96 14.14 -9.57
N GLY A 102 -3.83 15.23 -10.33
CA GLY A 102 -2.76 15.36 -11.31
C GLY A 102 -1.38 15.34 -10.68
N ALA A 103 -1.20 16.02 -9.55
CA ALA A 103 0.07 16.03 -8.81
C ALA A 103 0.40 14.62 -8.28
N MET A 104 -0.59 13.92 -7.75
CA MET A 104 -0.41 12.54 -7.28
C MET A 104 -0.05 11.59 -8.41
N GLY A 105 -0.67 11.76 -9.57
CA GLY A 105 -0.36 10.97 -10.77
C GLY A 105 1.06 11.18 -11.25
N ASN A 106 1.53 12.43 -11.23
CA ASN A 106 2.91 12.75 -11.58
C ASN A 106 3.89 12.12 -10.60
N TYR A 107 3.59 12.16 -9.32
CA TYR A 107 4.44 11.54 -8.31
C TYR A 107 4.48 10.02 -8.48
N LEU A 108 3.34 9.40 -8.74
CA LEU A 108 3.27 7.96 -9.02
C LEU A 108 4.17 7.59 -10.20
N ARG A 109 4.11 8.37 -11.27
CA ARG A 109 4.96 8.14 -12.44
C ARG A 109 6.43 8.25 -12.08
N CYS A 110 6.81 9.24 -11.29
CA CYS A 110 8.20 9.40 -10.85
C CYS A 110 8.67 8.18 -10.05
N LEU A 111 7.83 7.67 -9.17
CA LEU A 111 8.16 6.47 -8.40
C LEU A 111 8.29 5.26 -9.30
N GLU A 112 7.42 5.13 -10.29
CA GLU A 112 7.48 4.03 -11.26
C GLU A 112 8.77 4.06 -12.08
N VAL A 113 9.16 5.25 -12.56
CA VAL A 113 10.41 5.42 -13.31
C VAL A 113 11.62 5.13 -12.42
N ARG A 114 11.62 5.62 -11.20
CA ARG A 114 12.70 5.34 -10.25
C ARG A 114 12.81 3.85 -9.96
N ALA A 115 11.68 3.19 -9.76
CA ALA A 115 11.67 1.76 -9.50
C ALA A 115 12.26 0.98 -10.68
N GLU A 116 11.94 1.39 -11.89
CA GLU A 116 12.48 0.76 -13.09
C GLU A 116 14.00 0.93 -13.18
N ILE A 117 14.49 2.14 -12.92
CA ILE A 117 15.92 2.44 -12.94
C ILE A 117 16.67 1.66 -11.87
N GLU A 118 16.11 1.57 -10.68
CA GLU A 118 16.77 0.96 -9.53
C GLU A 118 16.48 -0.54 -9.40
N GLY A 119 15.70 -1.12 -10.31
CA GLY A 119 15.38 -2.53 -10.28
C GLY A 119 14.45 -2.93 -9.14
N VAL A 120 13.61 -2.00 -8.68
CA VAL A 120 12.63 -2.28 -7.63
C VAL A 120 11.33 -2.74 -8.29
N LYS A 121 10.79 -3.85 -7.82
CA LYS A 121 9.51 -4.38 -8.31
C LYS A 121 8.38 -3.84 -7.45
N LEU A 122 7.51 -3.07 -8.03
CA LEU A 122 6.35 -2.47 -7.35
C LEU A 122 5.14 -3.38 -7.35
#